data_5bbe74579163301bda34c424ef49854b
#
_entry.id   5bbe74579163301bda34c424ef49854b
#
_cell.length_a   1.000
_cell.length_b   1.000
_cell.length_c   1.000
_cell.angle_alpha   90.00
_cell.angle_beta   90.00
_cell.angle_gamma   90.00
#
_symmetry.space_group_name_H-M   'P 1'
#
loop_
_entity.id
_entity.type
_entity.pdbx_description
1 polymer ?
#
loop_
_entity_poly.entity_id
_entity_poly.type
_entity_poly.pdbx_seq_one_letter_code
_entity_poly.pdbx_strand_id
1 'polypeptide(L)'
;MKNCHSPFFAVITVPLFVLCMQFFLSCASTKNEIGADISPVYITNTKKFYLLSPDNIEKPVDSLQLLTGSFGDSSFVLQAFLQADENGFFLSLLNDFGTGMGNLVYDGTKITFDSAVFPKSLKPEYIASDLQFAYYKPSAIKKSLSELNLVFTLTNEEGKEIRRIMNGTKCIEQISKSYGVVDIENFLRGYRYNLQEAAE
;
A
#
# COMPACT_ATOMS: atom_id res chain seq x y z
N MET A 1 -55.56 42.23 -50.87
CA MET A 1 -54.86 42.52 -49.61
C MET A 1 -53.85 41.40 -49.37
N LYS A 2 -52.56 41.70 -49.49
CA LYS A 2 -51.44 40.68 -49.39
C LYS A 2 -50.96 40.65 -47.98
N ASN A 3 -51.05 39.51 -47.35
CA ASN A 3 -50.44 39.26 -46.00
C ASN A 3 -48.95 38.96 -46.21
N CYS A 4 -48.11 39.80 -45.66
CA CYS A 4 -46.67 39.67 -45.62
C CYS A 4 -46.32 38.95 -44.31
N HIS A 5 -46.03 37.65 -44.36
CA HIS A 5 -45.44 36.93 -43.23
C HIS A 5 -43.94 37.10 -43.29
N SER A 6 -43.39 37.73 -42.27
CA SER A 6 -41.96 38.00 -42.14
C SER A 6 -41.25 36.72 -41.74
N PRO A 7 -40.18 36.27 -42.42
CA PRO A 7 -39.42 35.06 -42.07
C PRO A 7 -38.34 35.30 -41.01
N PHE A 8 -38.44 36.36 -40.21
CA PHE A 8 -37.35 36.77 -39.33
C PHE A 8 -37.30 36.03 -37.99
N PHE A 9 -38.35 35.27 -37.63
CA PHE A 9 -38.37 34.57 -36.34
C PHE A 9 -37.78 33.18 -36.34
N ALA A 10 -37.56 32.56 -37.51
CA ALA A 10 -37.06 31.18 -37.58
C ALA A 10 -35.52 31.07 -37.54
N VAL A 11 -34.80 32.17 -37.74
CA VAL A 11 -33.33 32.16 -37.86
C VAL A 11 -32.63 32.32 -36.50
N ILE A 12 -33.30 32.85 -35.47
CA ILE A 12 -32.68 33.15 -34.17
C ILE A 12 -32.77 31.96 -33.21
N THR A 13 -33.72 31.04 -33.38
CA THR A 13 -33.93 29.92 -32.48
C THR A 13 -32.96 28.75 -32.71
N VAL A 14 -32.49 28.54 -33.92
CA VAL A 14 -31.54 27.44 -34.25
C VAL A 14 -30.15 27.66 -33.66
N PRO A 15 -29.51 28.84 -33.73
CA PRO A 15 -28.20 29.04 -33.13
C PRO A 15 -28.21 28.99 -31.59
N LEU A 16 -29.34 29.37 -30.94
CA LEU A 16 -29.44 29.30 -29.47
C LEU A 16 -29.51 27.86 -28.95
N PHE A 17 -30.15 26.96 -29.72
CA PHE A 17 -30.25 25.56 -29.34
C PHE A 17 -28.93 24.80 -29.53
N VAL A 18 -28.14 25.16 -30.55
CA VAL A 18 -26.80 24.60 -30.77
C VAL A 18 -25.80 25.08 -29.72
N LEU A 19 -25.95 26.33 -29.23
CA LEU A 19 -25.10 26.85 -28.17
C LEU A 19 -25.34 26.19 -26.82
N CYS A 20 -26.59 25.83 -26.51
CA CYS A 20 -26.91 25.08 -25.27
C CYS A 20 -26.40 23.63 -25.27
N MET A 21 -26.25 23.01 -26.45
CA MET A 21 -25.77 21.60 -26.53
C MET A 21 -24.26 21.47 -26.30
N GLN A 22 -23.48 22.54 -26.35
CA GLN A 22 -22.05 22.53 -26.13
C GLN A 22 -21.65 22.53 -24.64
N PHE A 23 -22.59 22.81 -23.72
CA PHE A 23 -22.32 22.82 -22.30
C PHE A 23 -22.39 21.44 -21.63
N PHE A 24 -22.85 20.39 -22.31
CA PHE A 24 -22.91 19.03 -21.78
C PHE A 24 -21.69 18.16 -22.10
N LEU A 25 -20.69 18.69 -22.82
CA LEU A 25 -19.45 17.97 -23.15
C LEU A 25 -18.28 18.25 -22.20
N SER A 26 -18.53 18.94 -21.10
CA SER A 26 -17.48 19.22 -20.12
C SER A 26 -17.78 18.48 -18.83
N CYS A 27 -17.11 17.38 -18.62
CA CYS A 27 -16.57 16.78 -17.42
C CYS A 27 -16.55 15.24 -17.52
N ALA A 28 -15.82 14.73 -18.48
CA ALA A 28 -15.10 13.51 -18.26
C ALA A 28 -13.69 13.92 -17.80
N SER A 29 -13.56 14.31 -16.55
CA SER A 29 -12.26 14.35 -15.92
C SER A 29 -11.83 12.89 -15.75
N THR A 30 -11.28 12.31 -16.79
CA THR A 30 -10.41 11.16 -16.68
C THR A 30 -9.24 11.62 -15.83
N LYS A 31 -9.30 11.38 -14.53
CA LYS A 31 -8.08 11.20 -13.75
C LYS A 31 -7.34 10.08 -14.46
N ASN A 32 -6.44 10.43 -15.35
CA ASN A 32 -5.35 9.55 -15.72
C ASN A 32 -4.52 9.41 -14.44
N GLU A 33 -4.92 8.47 -13.59
CA GLU A 33 -4.01 7.89 -12.62
C GLU A 33 -2.97 7.15 -13.46
N ILE A 34 -1.95 7.88 -13.88
CA ILE A 34 -0.72 7.27 -14.37
C ILE A 34 -0.27 6.43 -13.20
N GLY A 35 -0.39 5.11 -13.32
CA GLY A 35 0.15 4.17 -12.35
C GLY A 35 1.63 4.51 -12.20
N ALA A 36 2.01 5.09 -11.08
CA ALA A 36 3.40 5.31 -10.79
C ALA A 36 4.04 3.92 -10.79
N ASP A 37 5.06 3.71 -11.63
CA ASP A 37 5.86 2.50 -11.59
C ASP A 37 6.33 2.31 -10.16
N ILE A 38 6.09 1.11 -9.59
CA ILE A 38 6.44 0.83 -8.21
C ILE A 38 7.95 0.99 -8.05
N SER A 39 8.34 1.94 -7.22
CA SER A 39 9.75 2.19 -6.97
C SER A 39 10.37 1.02 -6.19
N PRO A 40 11.60 0.61 -6.50
CA PRO A 40 12.26 -0.44 -5.75
C PRO A 40 12.56 0.00 -4.30
N VAL A 41 12.46 -0.97 -3.39
CA VAL A 41 12.87 -0.81 -1.99
C VAL A 41 14.38 -1.00 -1.88
N TYR A 42 15.05 -0.08 -1.24
CA TYR A 42 16.48 -0.25 -0.94
C TYR A 42 16.64 -1.05 0.36
N ILE A 43 16.82 -2.37 0.24
CA ILE A 43 17.06 -3.25 1.40
C ILE A 43 18.40 -2.95 2.07
N THR A 44 19.39 -2.50 1.29
CA THR A 44 20.62 -1.88 1.80
C THR A 44 20.79 -0.53 1.12
N ASN A 45 21.88 0.17 1.37
CA ASN A 45 22.15 1.44 0.68
C ASN A 45 22.29 1.31 -0.84
N THR A 46 22.51 0.10 -1.36
CA THR A 46 22.80 -0.15 -2.79
C THR A 46 21.94 -1.24 -3.43
N LYS A 47 21.36 -2.16 -2.65
CA LYS A 47 20.61 -3.31 -3.16
C LYS A 47 19.14 -3.00 -3.27
N LYS A 48 18.62 -3.10 -4.48
CA LYS A 48 17.21 -2.79 -4.81
C LYS A 48 16.38 -4.05 -4.83
N PHE A 49 15.36 -4.12 -4.01
CA PHE A 49 14.35 -5.17 -3.99
C PHE A 49 13.10 -4.66 -4.70
N TYR A 50 12.53 -5.48 -5.56
CA TYR A 50 11.24 -5.23 -6.19
C TYR A 50 10.18 -6.05 -5.50
N LEU A 51 9.02 -5.44 -5.23
CA LEU A 51 7.91 -6.12 -4.58
C LEU A 51 7.52 -7.37 -5.37
N LEU A 52 7.24 -8.44 -4.64
CA LEU A 52 6.83 -9.72 -5.21
C LEU A 52 5.35 -9.70 -5.57
N SER A 53 4.97 -10.49 -6.57
CA SER A 53 3.57 -10.68 -6.95
C SER A 53 2.74 -11.21 -5.77
N PRO A 54 1.47 -10.77 -5.61
CA PRO A 54 0.58 -11.17 -4.51
C PRO A 54 0.31 -12.68 -4.41
N ASP A 55 0.39 -13.44 -5.49
CA ASP A 55 0.23 -14.90 -5.50
C ASP A 55 1.29 -15.64 -4.64
N ASN A 56 2.30 -14.91 -4.17
CA ASN A 56 3.28 -15.40 -3.21
C ASN A 56 2.81 -15.33 -1.75
N ILE A 57 1.60 -14.85 -1.46
CA ILE A 57 1.04 -14.91 -0.09
C ILE A 57 1.08 -16.33 0.45
N GLU A 58 1.51 -16.51 1.69
CA GLU A 58 1.61 -17.84 2.31
C GLU A 58 0.23 -18.34 2.76
N LYS A 59 -0.53 -17.46 3.42
CA LYS A 59 -1.91 -17.67 3.84
C LYS A 59 -2.64 -16.34 3.76
N PRO A 60 -3.89 -16.32 3.31
CA PRO A 60 -4.71 -15.11 3.38
C PRO A 60 -4.82 -14.58 4.81
N VAL A 61 -4.83 -13.26 4.93
CA VAL A 61 -5.03 -12.53 6.19
C VAL A 61 -6.26 -11.63 6.00
N ASP A 62 -7.14 -11.63 6.98
CA ASP A 62 -8.30 -10.73 7.05
C ASP A 62 -8.57 -10.50 8.53
N SER A 63 -7.94 -9.47 9.11
CA SER A 63 -8.00 -9.25 10.55
C SER A 63 -7.86 -7.78 10.92
N LEU A 64 -8.57 -7.42 12.01
CA LEU A 64 -8.33 -6.18 12.73
C LEU A 64 -7.22 -6.40 13.74
N GLN A 65 -6.23 -5.53 13.74
CA GLN A 65 -5.04 -5.63 14.54
C GLN A 65 -4.77 -4.33 15.29
N LEU A 66 -4.16 -4.41 16.45
CA LEU A 66 -3.55 -3.27 17.12
C LEU A 66 -2.15 -3.09 16.54
N LEU A 67 -1.90 -1.96 15.90
CA LEU A 67 -0.61 -1.56 15.37
C LEU A 67 0.06 -0.62 16.36
N THR A 68 1.17 -1.04 16.93
CA THR A 68 2.05 -0.15 17.71
C THR A 68 3.38 0.00 16.99
N GLY A 69 3.93 1.19 16.96
CA GLY A 69 5.20 1.40 16.25
C GLY A 69 6.03 2.54 16.81
N SER A 70 7.32 2.51 16.45
CA SER A 70 8.25 3.59 16.74
C SER A 70 9.16 3.85 15.55
N PHE A 71 9.45 5.12 15.34
CA PHE A 71 10.38 5.62 14.33
C PHE A 71 11.15 6.81 14.91
N GLY A 72 12.45 6.63 15.13
CA GLY A 72 13.24 7.58 15.89
C GLY A 72 12.66 7.77 17.30
N ASP A 73 12.41 9.02 17.68
CA ASP A 73 11.85 9.40 18.99
C ASP A 73 10.31 9.41 19.01
N SER A 74 9.67 9.12 17.88
CA SER A 74 8.21 9.12 17.75
C SER A 74 7.64 7.73 17.91
N SER A 75 6.51 7.60 18.60
CA SER A 75 5.73 6.37 18.71
C SER A 75 4.26 6.62 18.37
N PHE A 76 3.59 5.58 17.91
CA PHE A 76 2.17 5.64 17.57
C PHE A 76 1.47 4.34 17.94
N VAL A 77 0.16 4.45 18.16
CA VAL A 77 -0.76 3.32 18.36
C VAL A 77 -1.97 3.57 17.49
N LEU A 78 -2.33 2.60 16.65
CA LEU A 78 -3.45 2.67 15.72
C LEU A 78 -4.16 1.33 15.66
N GLN A 79 -5.41 1.32 15.22
CA GLN A 79 -6.03 0.11 14.72
C GLN A 79 -5.65 -0.07 13.25
N ALA A 80 -5.34 -1.29 12.85
CA ALA A 80 -4.96 -1.64 11.51
C ALA A 80 -5.86 -2.77 11.01
N PHE A 81 -6.69 -2.52 10.00
CA PHE A 81 -7.39 -3.56 9.29
C PHE A 81 -6.54 -4.01 8.12
N LEU A 82 -6.06 -5.26 8.17
CA LEU A 82 -5.22 -5.85 7.15
C LEU A 82 -5.97 -6.95 6.40
N GLN A 83 -6.14 -6.77 5.10
CA GLN A 83 -6.51 -7.82 4.17
C GLN A 83 -5.32 -8.10 3.25
N ALA A 84 -4.96 -9.37 3.11
CA ALA A 84 -3.90 -9.79 2.20
C ALA A 84 -4.27 -11.16 1.60
N ASP A 85 -4.27 -11.24 0.29
CA ASP A 85 -4.56 -12.45 -0.48
C ASP A 85 -3.78 -12.47 -1.81
N GLU A 86 -4.13 -13.37 -2.70
CA GLU A 86 -3.54 -13.52 -4.03
C GLU A 86 -3.77 -12.32 -4.97
N ASN A 87 -4.67 -11.39 -4.62
CA ASN A 87 -4.93 -10.18 -5.38
C ASN A 87 -4.12 -8.98 -4.89
N GLY A 88 -3.58 -9.04 -3.67
CA GLY A 88 -2.78 -7.98 -3.10
C GLY A 88 -2.95 -7.78 -1.61
N PHE A 89 -2.65 -6.57 -1.13
CA PHE A 89 -3.04 -6.17 0.22
C PHE A 89 -3.72 -4.82 0.26
N PHE A 90 -4.59 -4.76 1.24
CA PHE A 90 -5.24 -3.55 1.70
C PHE A 90 -4.95 -3.40 3.20
N LEU A 91 -4.34 -2.28 3.58
CA LEU A 91 -4.11 -1.90 4.97
C LEU A 91 -4.82 -0.58 5.23
N SER A 92 -5.82 -0.60 6.11
CA SER A 92 -6.51 0.61 6.57
C SER A 92 -6.13 0.91 8.00
N LEU A 93 -5.69 2.15 8.25
CA LEU A 93 -5.29 2.63 9.56
C LEU A 93 -6.38 3.51 10.14
N LEU A 94 -6.75 3.24 11.38
CA LEU A 94 -7.80 3.94 12.12
C LEU A 94 -7.25 4.40 13.47
N ASN A 95 -7.74 5.52 13.97
CA ASN A 95 -7.49 5.91 15.37
C ASN A 95 -8.46 5.19 16.31
N ASP A 96 -8.33 5.40 17.62
CA ASP A 96 -9.18 4.80 18.66
C ASP A 96 -10.67 5.13 18.53
N PHE A 97 -11.01 6.17 17.78
CA PHE A 97 -12.40 6.58 17.50
C PHE A 97 -12.93 5.99 16.18
N GLY A 98 -12.15 5.14 15.49
CA GLY A 98 -12.52 4.58 14.19
C GLY A 98 -12.39 5.56 13.02
N THR A 99 -11.73 6.70 13.22
CA THR A 99 -11.49 7.65 12.12
C THR A 99 -10.34 7.17 11.25
N GLY A 100 -10.53 7.17 9.93
CA GLY A 100 -9.52 6.80 8.95
C GLY A 100 -8.29 7.72 9.03
N MET A 101 -7.11 7.12 9.23
CA MET A 101 -5.82 7.80 9.35
C MET A 101 -4.94 7.56 8.12
N GLY A 102 -5.30 6.59 7.29
CA GLY A 102 -4.62 6.30 6.04
C GLY A 102 -4.93 4.92 5.49
N ASN A 103 -4.70 4.76 4.19
CA ASN A 103 -4.89 3.49 3.49
C ASN A 103 -3.69 3.20 2.59
N LEU A 104 -3.25 1.96 2.61
CA LEU A 104 -2.28 1.42 1.66
C LEU A 104 -2.95 0.30 0.86
N VAL A 105 -2.82 0.36 -0.46
CA VAL A 105 -3.30 -0.67 -1.38
C VAL A 105 -2.17 -1.09 -2.29
N TYR A 106 -1.98 -2.40 -2.44
CA TYR A 106 -1.04 -3.00 -3.37
C TYR A 106 -1.73 -4.14 -4.13
N ASP A 107 -1.79 -4.06 -5.46
CA ASP A 107 -2.47 -5.03 -6.34
C ASP A 107 -1.49 -5.87 -7.20
N GLY A 108 -0.19 -5.79 -6.92
CA GLY A 108 0.85 -6.46 -7.69
C GLY A 108 1.46 -5.60 -8.81
N THR A 109 0.76 -4.56 -9.25
CA THR A 109 1.19 -3.68 -10.34
C THR A 109 1.27 -2.22 -9.91
N LYS A 110 0.48 -1.85 -8.94
CA LYS A 110 0.37 -0.48 -8.43
C LYS A 110 0.38 -0.49 -6.91
N ILE A 111 0.97 0.55 -6.34
CA ILE A 111 0.86 0.83 -4.91
C ILE A 111 0.31 2.23 -4.71
N THR A 112 -0.68 2.37 -3.86
CA THR A 112 -1.24 3.66 -3.45
C THR A 112 -1.19 3.78 -1.94
N PHE A 113 -0.89 4.99 -1.47
CA PHE A 113 -0.86 5.29 -0.05
C PHE A 113 -1.39 6.69 0.18
N ASP A 114 -2.40 6.78 1.02
CA ASP A 114 -2.95 8.04 1.49
C ASP A 114 -2.97 8.01 3.01
N SER A 115 -2.35 8.99 3.66
CA SER A 115 -2.30 9.07 5.11
C SER A 115 -2.22 10.50 5.60
N ALA A 116 -3.02 10.80 6.62
CA ALA A 116 -2.96 12.06 7.37
C ALA A 116 -1.90 12.04 8.50
N VAL A 117 -1.41 10.85 8.88
CA VAL A 117 -0.56 10.64 10.07
C VAL A 117 0.90 10.52 9.71
N PHE A 118 1.20 9.80 8.64
CA PHE A 118 2.57 9.55 8.25
C PHE A 118 3.13 10.67 7.39
N PRO A 119 4.43 10.99 7.53
CA PRO A 119 5.05 12.03 6.74
C PRO A 119 5.03 11.65 5.25
N LYS A 120 4.89 12.65 4.38
CA LYS A 120 4.92 12.46 2.92
C LYS A 120 6.23 11.86 2.39
N SER A 121 7.27 11.84 3.21
CA SER A 121 8.55 11.19 2.90
C SER A 121 8.53 9.67 3.11
N LEU A 122 7.53 9.13 3.80
CA LEU A 122 7.36 7.70 3.95
C LEU A 122 6.94 7.11 2.61
N LYS A 123 7.73 6.18 2.11
CA LYS A 123 7.46 5.49 0.85
C LYS A 123 6.65 4.23 1.13
N PRO A 124 5.48 4.09 0.54
CA PRO A 124 4.59 2.94 0.79
C PRO A 124 5.23 1.60 0.42
N GLU A 125 6.17 1.60 -0.51
CA GLU A 125 6.88 0.39 -0.94
C GLU A 125 7.65 -0.27 0.22
N TYR A 126 8.12 0.51 1.20
CA TYR A 126 8.79 -0.04 2.38
C TYR A 126 7.82 -0.78 3.29
N ILE A 127 6.64 -0.19 3.55
CA ILE A 127 5.59 -0.87 4.32
C ILE A 127 5.16 -2.16 3.61
N ALA A 128 4.96 -2.08 2.28
CA ALA A 128 4.59 -3.24 1.48
C ALA A 128 5.67 -4.33 1.51
N SER A 129 6.96 -3.98 1.45
CA SER A 129 8.04 -4.97 1.54
C SER A 129 8.08 -5.66 2.90
N ASP A 130 7.89 -4.92 4.00
CA ASP A 130 7.86 -5.47 5.35
C ASP A 130 6.68 -6.46 5.51
N LEU A 131 5.49 -6.10 4.98
CA LEU A 131 4.33 -7.01 4.95
C LEU A 131 4.60 -8.25 4.10
N GLN A 132 5.28 -8.11 2.94
CA GLN A 132 5.68 -9.26 2.14
C GLN A 132 6.65 -10.17 2.90
N PHE A 133 7.65 -9.62 3.57
CA PHE A 133 8.59 -10.42 4.35
C PHE A 133 7.90 -11.13 5.53
N ALA A 134 6.83 -10.54 6.08
CA ALA A 134 6.06 -11.16 7.14
C ALA A 134 5.09 -12.25 6.64
N TYR A 135 4.40 -12.03 5.53
CA TYR A 135 3.23 -12.84 5.14
C TYR A 135 3.42 -13.67 3.86
N TYR A 136 4.49 -13.46 3.09
CA TYR A 136 4.71 -14.22 1.86
C TYR A 136 5.49 -15.50 2.10
N LYS A 137 5.39 -16.43 1.15
CA LYS A 137 6.08 -17.73 1.15
C LYS A 137 7.58 -17.53 1.35
N PRO A 138 8.20 -18.17 2.34
CA PRO A 138 9.64 -18.05 2.61
C PRO A 138 10.51 -18.38 1.40
N SER A 139 10.06 -19.34 0.56
CA SER A 139 10.76 -19.74 -0.66
C SER A 139 10.87 -18.61 -1.70
N ALA A 140 9.80 -17.82 -1.89
CA ALA A 140 9.77 -16.71 -2.82
C ALA A 140 10.68 -15.56 -2.33
N ILE A 141 10.58 -15.23 -1.05
CA ILE A 141 11.44 -14.22 -0.42
C ILE A 141 12.91 -14.62 -0.53
N LYS A 142 13.24 -15.87 -0.16
CA LYS A 142 14.61 -16.41 -0.21
C LYS A 142 15.17 -16.33 -1.63
N LYS A 143 14.38 -16.71 -2.65
CA LYS A 143 14.79 -16.64 -4.05
C LYS A 143 15.17 -15.20 -4.44
N SER A 144 14.25 -14.25 -4.23
CA SER A 144 14.46 -12.86 -4.62
C SER A 144 15.64 -12.20 -3.88
N LEU A 145 15.78 -12.46 -2.59
CA LEU A 145 16.89 -11.92 -1.80
C LEU A 145 18.25 -12.54 -2.18
N SER A 146 18.28 -13.81 -2.58
CA SER A 146 19.51 -14.47 -3.04
C SER A 146 20.06 -13.86 -4.32
N GLU A 147 19.20 -13.39 -5.23
CA GLU A 147 19.59 -12.66 -6.45
C GLU A 147 20.30 -11.33 -6.13
N LEU A 148 20.05 -10.80 -4.93
CA LEU A 148 20.70 -9.60 -4.41
C LEU A 148 21.93 -9.90 -3.56
N ASN A 149 22.38 -11.16 -3.47
CA ASN A 149 23.42 -11.60 -2.55
C ASN A 149 23.09 -11.22 -1.09
N LEU A 150 21.82 -11.40 -0.69
CA LEU A 150 21.33 -11.33 0.68
C LEU A 150 20.91 -12.72 1.13
N VAL A 151 21.01 -12.99 2.42
CA VAL A 151 20.62 -14.26 3.01
C VAL A 151 19.31 -14.08 3.77
N PHE A 152 18.33 -14.91 3.42
CA PHE A 152 17.10 -15.04 4.18
C PHE A 152 17.19 -16.30 5.05
N THR A 153 16.98 -16.14 6.34
CA THR A 153 16.90 -17.25 7.29
C THR A 153 15.51 -17.34 7.90
N LEU A 154 15.07 -18.57 8.14
CA LEU A 154 13.85 -18.88 8.85
C LEU A 154 14.22 -19.90 9.94
N THR A 155 13.95 -19.56 11.19
CA THR A 155 14.17 -20.41 12.36
C THR A 155 12.89 -20.44 13.21
N ASN A 156 12.79 -21.47 14.07
CA ASN A 156 11.78 -21.49 15.11
C ASN A 156 12.51 -21.46 16.45
N GLU A 157 12.31 -20.40 17.20
CA GLU A 157 12.96 -20.15 18.49
C GLU A 157 11.89 -19.97 19.55
N GLU A 158 11.84 -20.87 20.53
CA GLU A 158 10.87 -20.83 21.64
C GLU A 158 9.39 -20.72 21.18
N GLY A 159 9.03 -21.42 20.10
CA GLY A 159 7.67 -21.39 19.55
C GLY A 159 7.35 -20.16 18.70
N LYS A 160 8.34 -19.29 18.41
CA LYS A 160 8.23 -18.15 17.51
C LYS A 160 8.90 -18.46 16.18
N GLU A 161 8.22 -18.17 15.10
CA GLU A 161 8.83 -18.14 13.77
C GLU A 161 9.65 -16.86 13.63
N ILE A 162 10.94 -17.01 13.37
CA ILE A 162 11.85 -15.87 13.19
C ILE A 162 12.36 -15.87 11.76
N ARG A 163 12.09 -14.79 11.04
CA ARG A 163 12.60 -14.49 9.70
C ARG A 163 13.66 -13.40 9.80
N ARG A 164 14.86 -13.61 9.22
CA ARG A 164 15.91 -12.59 9.20
C ARG A 164 16.42 -12.36 7.80
N ILE A 165 16.65 -11.11 7.47
CA ILE A 165 17.31 -10.67 6.25
C ILE A 165 18.71 -10.23 6.64
N MET A 166 19.72 -10.89 6.07
CA MET A 166 21.13 -10.71 6.42
C MET A 166 21.93 -10.18 5.23
N ASN A 167 22.83 -9.24 5.48
CA ASN A 167 23.86 -8.84 4.56
C ASN A 167 25.24 -9.19 5.16
N GLY A 168 25.79 -10.33 4.75
CA GLY A 168 26.90 -10.95 5.47
C GLY A 168 26.52 -11.32 6.89
N THR A 169 27.23 -10.77 7.86
CA THR A 169 26.97 -10.98 9.30
C THR A 169 25.98 -9.98 9.89
N LYS A 170 25.61 -8.93 9.16
CA LYS A 170 24.73 -7.88 9.64
C LYS A 170 23.26 -8.23 9.40
N CYS A 171 22.46 -8.26 10.46
CA CYS A 171 21.01 -8.32 10.34
C CYS A 171 20.48 -6.97 9.88
N ILE A 172 19.69 -6.98 8.79
CA ILE A 172 19.06 -5.79 8.21
C ILE A 172 17.68 -5.62 8.80
N GLU A 173 16.93 -6.73 8.84
CA GLU A 173 15.55 -6.76 9.29
C GLU A 173 15.23 -8.11 9.92
N GLN A 174 14.46 -8.10 10.98
CA GLN A 174 13.95 -9.28 11.64
C GLN A 174 12.43 -9.20 11.79
N ILE A 175 11.76 -10.29 11.45
CA ILE A 175 10.34 -10.49 11.70
C ILE A 175 10.19 -11.65 12.67
N SER A 176 9.39 -11.46 13.71
CA SER A 176 9.03 -12.50 14.69
C SER A 176 7.52 -12.70 14.68
N LYS A 177 7.07 -13.93 14.50
CA LYS A 177 5.65 -14.28 14.45
C LYS A 177 5.30 -15.29 15.52
N SER A 178 4.27 -15.00 16.31
CA SER A 178 3.79 -15.90 17.38
C SER A 178 2.36 -15.54 17.79
N TYR A 179 1.44 -16.52 17.76
CA TYR A 179 0.10 -16.42 18.34
C TYR A 179 -0.67 -15.12 18.00
N GLY A 180 -0.81 -14.81 16.70
CA GLY A 180 -1.50 -13.60 16.26
C GLY A 180 -0.71 -12.30 16.44
N VAL A 181 0.59 -12.39 16.77
CA VAL A 181 1.49 -11.24 16.91
C VAL A 181 2.57 -11.32 15.84
N VAL A 182 2.78 -10.22 15.14
CA VAL A 182 3.88 -10.03 14.20
C VAL A 182 4.68 -8.81 14.61
N ASP A 183 5.92 -9.02 15.03
CA ASP A 183 6.90 -7.98 15.31
C ASP A 183 7.80 -7.81 14.10
N ILE A 184 8.00 -6.58 13.65
CA ILE A 184 8.92 -6.21 12.57
C ILE A 184 9.91 -5.18 13.10
N GLU A 185 11.20 -5.46 12.96
CA GLU A 185 12.26 -4.56 13.35
C GLU A 185 13.27 -4.39 12.22
N ASN A 186 13.36 -3.18 11.68
CA ASN A 186 14.32 -2.83 10.65
C ASN A 186 15.53 -2.10 11.26
N PHE A 187 16.62 -2.85 11.44
CA PHE A 187 17.86 -2.35 12.06
C PHE A 187 18.62 -1.35 11.18
N LEU A 188 18.42 -1.44 9.86
CA LEU A 188 19.08 -0.51 8.94
C LEU A 188 18.46 0.88 9.00
N ARG A 189 17.14 0.96 9.18
CA ARG A 189 16.37 2.21 9.13
C ARG A 189 15.94 2.70 10.51
N GLY A 190 16.13 1.88 11.55
CA GLY A 190 15.85 2.25 12.93
C GLY A 190 14.36 2.41 13.23
N TYR A 191 13.50 1.58 12.63
CA TYR A 191 12.09 1.52 13.00
C TYR A 191 11.70 0.11 13.45
N ARG A 192 10.64 0.09 14.22
CA ARG A 192 10.00 -1.13 14.69
C ARG A 192 8.51 -0.92 14.76
N TYR A 193 7.75 -1.97 14.42
CA TYR A 193 6.32 -2.02 14.70
C TYR A 193 5.83 -3.43 14.98
N ASN A 194 4.71 -3.51 15.69
CA ASN A 194 4.04 -4.72 16.11
C ASN A 194 2.61 -4.68 15.60
N LEU A 195 2.17 -5.77 15.03
CA LEU A 195 0.79 -6.04 14.63
C LEU A 195 0.27 -7.16 15.53
N GLN A 196 -0.74 -6.88 16.33
CA GLN A 196 -1.36 -7.85 17.24
C GLN A 196 -2.84 -7.99 16.87
N GLU A 197 -3.26 -9.19 16.53
CA GLU A 197 -4.67 -9.49 16.29
C GLU A 197 -5.51 -9.14 17.52
N ALA A 198 -6.64 -8.47 17.29
CA ALA A 198 -7.60 -8.20 18.35
C ALA A 198 -8.14 -9.54 18.86
N ALA A 199 -8.15 -9.71 20.17
CA ALA A 199 -8.82 -10.86 20.77
C ALA A 199 -10.32 -10.79 20.46
N GLU A 200 -10.90 -11.89 19.95
CA GLU A 200 -12.33 -12.04 19.76
C GLU A 200 -13.08 -12.04 21.09
#